data_3cca297500c05a1f6668f93c8c35074d
#
_entry.id   3cca297500c05a1f6668f93c8c35074d
#
_cell.length_a   1.000
_cell.length_b   1.000
_cell.length_c   1.000
_cell.angle_alpha   90.00
_cell.angle_beta   90.00
_cell.angle_gamma   90.00
#
_symmetry.space_group_name_H-M   'P 1'
#
loop_
_entity.id
_entity.type
_entity.pdbx_description
1 polymer ?
#
loop_
_entity_poly.entity_id
_entity_poly.type
_entity_poly.pdbx_seq_one_letter_code
_entity_poly.pdbx_strand_id
1 'polypeptide(L)'
;MDRTLCKRSRVYYGWYIVATLMFIALVTTGARNAFGVFIIPMSEEFDWNRGTISLAAGLGFLLNGLAQPFIGRIFDSTGGRRLILAGLIGSGLVTVLLSLTFHILFFVFLFGVVASLAASGVSVNNSTALLARWFRRRRATAMGMIAAGASMGGMLIVPFAMYLLQATNWRITWVALGMLILVLAVPLAFIFVREFPSDLGLRSDGDGEPSNAVVPQQVKAPLEADTWSQAFLSLPIWQLSISYMICGSTTL
;
A
#
# COMPACT_ATOMS: atom_id res chain seq x y z
N MET A 1 8.78 -41.45 30.29
CA MET A 1 10.04 -40.69 30.12
C MET A 1 9.95 -40.03 28.74
N ASP A 2 9.19 -38.95 28.71
CA ASP A 2 8.78 -38.27 27.47
C ASP A 2 9.80 -37.18 27.15
N ARG A 3 10.56 -37.41 26.10
CA ARG A 3 11.48 -36.39 25.55
C ARG A 3 10.64 -35.45 24.69
N THR A 4 9.97 -34.46 25.30
CA THR A 4 9.49 -33.28 24.59
C THR A 4 10.71 -32.50 24.10
N LEU A 5 11.09 -32.79 22.85
CA LEU A 5 12.06 -32.03 22.10
C LEU A 5 11.64 -30.55 22.10
N CYS A 6 12.40 -29.74 22.78
CA CYS A 6 12.36 -28.29 22.77
C CYS A 6 12.44 -27.82 21.31
N LYS A 7 11.30 -27.61 20.67
CA LYS A 7 11.19 -27.14 19.29
C LYS A 7 11.63 -25.69 19.30
N ARG A 8 12.91 -25.47 18.94
CA ARG A 8 13.54 -24.17 18.72
C ARG A 8 12.51 -23.25 18.04
N SER A 9 12.12 -22.18 18.69
CA SER A 9 11.12 -21.22 18.21
C SER A 9 11.56 -20.63 16.89
N ARG A 10 11.11 -21.24 15.80
CA ARG A 10 11.20 -20.60 14.49
C ARG A 10 10.30 -19.38 14.54
N VAL A 11 10.85 -18.23 14.18
CA VAL A 11 10.08 -16.99 14.04
C VAL A 11 8.84 -17.30 13.18
N TYR A 12 7.65 -16.93 13.66
CA TYR A 12 6.41 -17.15 12.94
C TYR A 12 6.48 -16.51 11.55
N TYR A 13 6.18 -17.26 10.50
CA TYR A 13 6.34 -16.81 9.11
C TYR A 13 5.61 -15.49 8.81
N GLY A 14 4.51 -15.22 9.50
CA GLY A 14 3.79 -13.95 9.40
C GLY A 14 4.67 -12.72 9.59
N TRP A 15 5.73 -12.79 10.41
CA TRP A 15 6.65 -11.65 10.60
C TRP A 15 7.50 -11.34 9.36
N TYR A 16 7.82 -12.34 8.56
CA TYR A 16 8.49 -12.12 7.26
C TYR A 16 7.55 -11.39 6.29
N ILE A 17 6.25 -11.74 6.30
CA ILE A 17 5.24 -11.03 5.52
C ILE A 17 5.10 -9.58 6.00
N VAL A 18 5.07 -9.34 7.32
CA VAL A 18 5.03 -7.97 7.89
C VAL A 18 6.22 -7.16 7.44
N ALA A 19 7.45 -7.69 7.56
CA ALA A 19 8.67 -7.00 7.16
C ALA A 19 8.66 -6.68 5.65
N THR A 20 8.19 -7.61 4.82
CA THR A 20 8.06 -7.41 3.38
C THR A 20 7.03 -6.35 3.05
N LEU A 21 5.84 -6.40 3.63
CA LEU A 21 4.78 -5.40 3.40
C LEU A 21 5.17 -4.02 3.95
N MET A 22 5.89 -3.95 5.06
CA MET A 22 6.48 -2.73 5.60
C MET A 22 7.47 -2.11 4.60
N PHE A 23 8.37 -2.93 4.04
CA PHE A 23 9.32 -2.49 3.02
C PHE A 23 8.63 -2.01 1.74
N ILE A 24 7.62 -2.75 1.27
CA ILE A 24 6.79 -2.36 0.13
C ILE A 24 6.12 -1.01 0.40
N ALA A 25 5.49 -0.83 1.56
CA ALA A 25 4.86 0.42 1.95
C ALA A 25 5.88 1.58 2.01
N LEU A 26 7.09 1.32 2.52
CA LEU A 26 8.19 2.29 2.55
C LEU A 26 8.56 2.76 1.15
N VAL A 27 8.82 1.82 0.23
CA VAL A 27 9.29 2.18 -1.11
C VAL A 27 8.19 2.84 -1.95
N THR A 28 6.97 2.27 -1.93
CA THR A 28 5.87 2.78 -2.78
C THR A 28 5.32 4.13 -2.30
N THR A 29 5.12 4.30 -0.99
CA THR A 29 4.68 5.58 -0.42
C THR A 29 5.79 6.63 -0.53
N GLY A 30 7.04 6.23 -0.30
CA GLY A 30 8.19 7.12 -0.45
C GLY A 30 8.35 7.63 -1.88
N ALA A 31 8.28 6.76 -2.89
CA ALA A 31 8.34 7.14 -4.30
C ALA A 31 7.19 8.10 -4.68
N ARG A 32 5.99 7.88 -4.14
CA ARG A 32 4.84 8.78 -4.35
C ARG A 32 5.05 10.15 -3.70
N ASN A 33 5.55 10.18 -2.46
CA ASN A 33 5.81 11.43 -1.74
C ASN A 33 6.98 12.22 -2.36
N ALA A 34 7.92 11.55 -3.04
CA ALA A 34 9.01 12.20 -3.76
C ALA A 34 8.53 13.02 -4.96
N PHE A 35 7.27 12.89 -5.39
CA PHE A 35 6.70 13.68 -6.49
C PHE A 35 6.95 15.17 -6.35
N GLY A 36 6.81 15.74 -5.15
CA GLY A 36 7.05 17.16 -4.89
C GLY A 36 8.42 17.67 -5.30
N VAL A 37 9.44 16.80 -5.26
CA VAL A 37 10.83 17.14 -5.63
C VAL A 37 10.97 17.37 -7.15
N PHE A 38 10.11 16.75 -7.97
CA PHE A 38 10.15 16.81 -9.42
C PHE A 38 9.42 18.02 -10.03
N ILE A 39 8.59 18.71 -9.24
CA ILE A 39 7.76 19.83 -9.74
C ILE A 39 8.64 20.95 -10.31
N ILE A 40 9.70 21.33 -9.59
CA ILE A 40 10.58 22.43 -9.98
C ILE A 40 11.34 22.11 -11.25
N PRO A 41 12.13 21.02 -11.35
CA PRO A 41 12.91 20.71 -12.56
C PRO A 41 12.02 20.46 -13.80
N MET A 42 10.83 19.88 -13.63
CA MET A 42 9.90 19.70 -14.74
C MET A 42 9.28 21.02 -15.19
N SER A 43 8.96 21.93 -14.24
CA SER A 43 8.46 23.28 -14.56
C SER A 43 9.50 24.10 -15.33
N GLU A 44 10.79 23.98 -14.99
CA GLU A 44 11.88 24.71 -15.64
C GLU A 44 12.23 24.14 -17.02
N GLU A 45 12.23 22.82 -17.21
CA GLU A 45 12.58 22.21 -18.49
C GLU A 45 11.51 22.38 -19.55
N PHE A 46 10.22 22.32 -19.16
CA PHE A 46 9.09 22.34 -20.11
C PHE A 46 8.31 23.66 -20.10
N ASP A 47 8.68 24.62 -19.27
CA ASP A 47 7.95 25.87 -19.05
C ASP A 47 6.46 25.62 -18.66
N TRP A 48 6.22 24.54 -17.91
CA TRP A 48 4.88 24.20 -17.46
C TRP A 48 4.51 24.95 -16.19
N ASN A 49 3.26 25.40 -16.14
CA ASN A 49 2.74 25.99 -14.92
C ASN A 49 2.70 24.95 -13.79
N ARG A 50 3.30 25.30 -12.65
CA ARG A 50 3.33 24.45 -11.43
C ARG A 50 1.93 24.00 -11.00
N GLY A 51 0.91 24.86 -11.20
CA GLY A 51 -0.48 24.52 -10.94
C GLY A 51 -0.98 23.35 -11.77
N THR A 52 -0.62 23.28 -13.05
CA THR A 52 -1.01 22.17 -13.94
C THR A 52 -0.33 20.86 -13.52
N ILE A 53 0.94 20.91 -13.12
CA ILE A 53 1.65 19.72 -12.58
C ILE A 53 0.98 19.23 -11.29
N SER A 54 0.64 20.16 -10.39
CA SER A 54 -0.04 19.83 -9.13
C SER A 54 -1.45 19.30 -9.34
N LEU A 55 -2.18 19.76 -10.39
CA LEU A 55 -3.47 19.21 -10.78
C LEU A 55 -3.38 17.72 -11.15
N ALA A 56 -2.29 17.28 -11.78
CA ALA A 56 -2.07 15.86 -12.06
C ALA A 56 -2.04 15.03 -10.78
N ALA A 57 -1.38 15.53 -9.73
CA ALA A 57 -1.36 14.89 -8.43
C ALA A 57 -2.74 14.88 -7.77
N GLY A 58 -3.46 16.01 -7.80
CA GLY A 58 -4.83 16.13 -7.29
C GLY A 58 -5.79 15.15 -7.97
N LEU A 59 -5.72 15.07 -9.31
CA LEU A 59 -6.49 14.10 -10.10
C LEU A 59 -6.14 12.67 -9.67
N GLY A 60 -4.85 12.38 -9.46
CA GLY A 60 -4.39 11.10 -8.99
C GLY A 60 -4.93 10.71 -7.61
N PHE A 61 -4.99 11.63 -6.65
CA PHE A 61 -5.60 11.38 -5.33
C PHE A 61 -7.09 11.10 -5.45
N LEU A 62 -7.80 11.86 -6.27
CA LEU A 62 -9.23 11.70 -6.51
C LEU A 62 -9.52 10.33 -7.15
N LEU A 63 -8.80 9.97 -8.20
CA LEU A 63 -8.97 8.68 -8.89
C LEU A 63 -8.57 7.50 -7.99
N ASN A 64 -7.51 7.65 -7.18
CA ASN A 64 -7.15 6.64 -6.20
C ASN A 64 -8.29 6.38 -5.20
N GLY A 65 -8.93 7.44 -4.68
CA GLY A 65 -10.09 7.31 -3.79
C GLY A 65 -11.28 6.63 -4.46
N LEU A 66 -11.64 7.06 -5.67
CA LEU A 66 -12.75 6.49 -6.45
C LEU A 66 -12.49 5.02 -6.86
N ALA A 67 -11.24 4.64 -7.06
CA ALA A 67 -10.87 3.28 -7.42
C ALA A 67 -10.95 2.29 -6.24
N GLN A 68 -10.85 2.74 -4.98
CA GLN A 68 -10.78 1.86 -3.81
C GLN A 68 -11.94 0.84 -3.72
N PRO A 69 -13.23 1.19 -3.95
CA PRO A 69 -14.32 0.21 -3.91
C PRO A 69 -14.18 -0.89 -4.97
N PHE A 70 -13.69 -0.53 -6.16
CA PHE A 70 -13.47 -1.50 -7.25
C PHE A 70 -12.27 -2.41 -6.94
N ILE A 71 -11.20 -1.81 -6.43
CA ILE A 71 -10.00 -2.55 -6.00
C ILE A 71 -10.33 -3.51 -4.86
N GLY A 72 -11.18 -3.11 -3.90
CA GLY A 72 -11.66 -4.00 -2.85
C GLY A 72 -12.37 -5.24 -3.41
N ARG A 73 -13.24 -5.07 -4.41
CA ARG A 73 -13.90 -6.22 -5.08
C ARG A 73 -12.90 -7.13 -5.81
N ILE A 74 -11.91 -6.54 -6.49
CA ILE A 74 -10.86 -7.31 -7.15
C ILE A 74 -10.02 -8.05 -6.11
N PHE A 75 -9.72 -7.42 -4.96
CA PHE A 75 -9.02 -8.04 -3.85
C PHE A 75 -9.75 -9.29 -3.34
N ASP A 76 -11.07 -9.20 -3.19
CA ASP A 76 -11.89 -10.32 -2.70
C ASP A 76 -12.03 -11.45 -3.74
N SER A 77 -12.09 -11.11 -5.03
CA SER A 77 -12.28 -12.09 -6.12
C SER A 77 -10.97 -12.73 -6.59
N THR A 78 -9.89 -11.96 -6.69
CA THR A 78 -8.63 -12.41 -7.31
C THR A 78 -7.58 -12.81 -6.26
N GLY A 79 -7.77 -12.34 -5.02
CA GLY A 79 -6.85 -12.53 -3.91
C GLY A 79 -5.86 -11.37 -3.73
N GLY A 80 -5.52 -11.10 -2.47
CA GLY A 80 -4.68 -9.96 -2.09
C GLY A 80 -3.26 -10.06 -2.63
N ARG A 81 -2.68 -11.26 -2.69
CA ARG A 81 -1.32 -11.48 -3.21
C ARG A 81 -1.19 -11.04 -4.67
N ARG A 82 -2.12 -11.49 -5.53
CA ARG A 82 -2.09 -11.19 -6.97
C ARG A 82 -2.28 -9.70 -7.22
N LEU A 83 -3.19 -9.08 -6.48
CA LEU A 83 -3.46 -7.66 -6.59
C LEU A 83 -2.26 -6.80 -6.18
N ILE A 84 -1.59 -7.14 -5.06
CA ILE A 84 -0.38 -6.43 -4.61
C ILE A 84 0.74 -6.57 -5.63
N LEU A 85 0.97 -7.78 -6.18
CA LEU A 85 1.99 -8.00 -7.21
C LEU A 85 1.70 -7.22 -8.49
N ALA A 86 0.46 -7.26 -8.99
CA ALA A 86 0.06 -6.51 -10.17
C ALA A 86 0.21 -4.99 -9.96
N GLY A 87 -0.20 -4.50 -8.79
CA GLY A 87 -0.03 -3.09 -8.41
C GLY A 87 1.43 -2.67 -8.30
N LEU A 88 2.31 -3.52 -7.74
CA LEU A 88 3.76 -3.26 -7.66
C LEU A 88 4.40 -3.19 -9.04
N ILE A 89 4.13 -4.17 -9.89
CA ILE A 89 4.64 -4.19 -11.26
C ILE A 89 4.13 -2.97 -12.02
N GLY A 90 2.83 -2.70 -11.94
CA GLY A 90 2.21 -1.54 -12.58
C GLY A 90 2.81 -0.22 -12.09
N SER A 91 2.93 -0.02 -10.77
CA SER A 91 3.50 1.22 -10.20
C SER A 91 4.97 1.39 -10.57
N GLY A 92 5.76 0.32 -10.52
CA GLY A 92 7.18 0.37 -10.92
C GLY A 92 7.35 0.71 -12.40
N LEU A 93 6.60 0.05 -13.29
CA LEU A 93 6.63 0.33 -14.73
C LEU A 93 6.21 1.76 -15.05
N VAL A 94 5.11 2.23 -14.46
CA VAL A 94 4.65 3.60 -14.66
C VAL A 94 5.67 4.62 -14.16
N THR A 95 6.31 4.36 -13.02
CA THR A 95 7.36 5.22 -12.48
C THR A 95 8.55 5.31 -13.44
N VAL A 96 8.95 4.20 -14.06
CA VAL A 96 9.98 4.21 -15.11
C VAL A 96 9.50 4.98 -16.34
N LEU A 97 8.26 4.74 -16.80
CA LEU A 97 7.71 5.41 -17.98
C LEU A 97 7.56 6.93 -17.81
N LEU A 98 7.42 7.43 -16.57
CA LEU A 98 7.43 8.87 -16.29
C LEU A 98 8.74 9.55 -16.70
N SER A 99 9.85 8.81 -16.78
CA SER A 99 11.10 9.34 -17.31
C SER A 99 11.03 9.75 -18.78
N LEU A 100 10.09 9.15 -19.55
CA LEU A 100 9.86 9.41 -20.98
C LEU A 100 8.82 10.51 -21.22
N THR A 101 8.54 11.34 -20.23
CA THR A 101 7.56 12.43 -20.37
C THR A 101 8.08 13.51 -21.32
N PHE A 102 7.29 13.79 -22.37
CA PHE A 102 7.54 14.84 -23.37
C PHE A 102 6.43 15.87 -23.45
N HIS A 103 5.24 15.53 -22.98
CA HIS A 103 4.06 16.38 -23.10
C HIS A 103 3.22 16.35 -21.82
N ILE A 104 2.65 17.49 -21.44
CA ILE A 104 1.88 17.65 -20.21
C ILE A 104 0.69 16.68 -20.12
N LEU A 105 -0.03 16.46 -21.20
CA LEU A 105 -1.18 15.53 -21.22
C LEU A 105 -0.74 14.09 -20.98
N PHE A 106 0.41 13.69 -21.54
CA PHE A 106 1.00 12.37 -21.30
C PHE A 106 1.35 12.20 -19.81
N PHE A 107 1.95 13.23 -19.22
CA PHE A 107 2.28 13.23 -17.79
C PHE A 107 1.02 13.14 -16.92
N VAL A 108 0.00 13.98 -17.18
CA VAL A 108 -1.27 13.99 -16.43
C VAL A 108 -1.96 12.62 -16.54
N PHE A 109 -1.99 12.03 -17.73
CA PHE A 109 -2.58 10.71 -17.93
C PHE A 109 -1.77 9.63 -17.20
N LEU A 110 -0.45 9.59 -17.38
CA LEU A 110 0.39 8.55 -16.81
C LEU A 110 0.45 8.63 -15.28
N PHE A 111 0.71 9.82 -14.73
CA PHE A 111 0.80 10.05 -13.29
C PHE A 111 -0.58 10.13 -12.62
N GLY A 112 -1.49 10.91 -13.19
CA GLY A 112 -2.82 11.13 -12.62
C GLY A 112 -3.72 9.88 -12.70
N VAL A 113 -3.70 9.15 -13.81
CA VAL A 113 -4.61 8.01 -14.01
C VAL A 113 -3.89 6.69 -13.74
N VAL A 114 -2.88 6.35 -14.54
CA VAL A 114 -2.29 5.00 -14.54
C VAL A 114 -1.53 4.73 -13.25
N ALA A 115 -0.68 5.66 -12.79
CA ALA A 115 0.05 5.52 -11.54
C ALA A 115 -0.88 5.40 -10.34
N SER A 116 -1.97 6.17 -10.33
CA SER A 116 -2.94 6.16 -9.23
C SER A 116 -3.73 4.86 -9.14
N LEU A 117 -4.13 4.29 -10.29
CA LEU A 117 -4.77 2.97 -10.34
C LEU A 117 -3.81 1.86 -9.91
N ALA A 118 -2.57 1.87 -10.39
CA ALA A 118 -1.57 0.90 -9.98
C ALA A 118 -1.27 0.99 -8.47
N ALA A 119 -1.11 2.21 -7.93
CA ALA A 119 -0.87 2.45 -6.52
C ALA A 119 -2.05 2.02 -5.62
N SER A 120 -3.29 2.08 -6.13
CA SER A 120 -4.47 1.61 -5.40
C SER A 120 -4.37 0.12 -5.06
N GLY A 121 -3.77 -0.70 -5.93
CA GLY A 121 -3.54 -2.13 -5.69
C GLY A 121 -2.56 -2.41 -4.55
N VAL A 122 -1.57 -1.54 -4.34
CA VAL A 122 -0.50 -1.67 -3.32
C VAL A 122 -0.78 -0.83 -2.08
N SER A 123 -1.98 -0.31 -1.93
CA SER A 123 -2.32 0.56 -0.80
C SER A 123 -2.05 -0.12 0.55
N VAL A 124 -1.74 0.69 1.57
CA VAL A 124 -1.59 0.24 2.96
C VAL A 124 -2.84 -0.52 3.42
N ASN A 125 -4.03 -0.10 2.96
CA ASN A 125 -5.29 -0.75 3.28
C ASN A 125 -5.34 -2.21 2.79
N ASN A 126 -4.92 -2.48 1.55
CA ASN A 126 -4.88 -3.84 0.99
C ASN A 126 -3.83 -4.70 1.70
N SER A 127 -2.68 -4.10 2.05
CA SER A 127 -1.62 -4.77 2.80
C SER A 127 -2.09 -5.15 4.20
N THR A 128 -2.81 -4.28 4.89
CA THR A 128 -3.38 -4.56 6.22
C THR A 128 -4.53 -5.56 6.16
N ALA A 129 -5.35 -5.54 5.10
CA ALA A 129 -6.41 -6.53 4.88
C ALA A 129 -5.84 -7.94 4.65
N LEU A 130 -4.76 -8.08 3.87
CA LEU A 130 -4.06 -9.34 3.70
C LEU A 130 -3.48 -9.83 5.04
N LEU A 131 -2.86 -8.92 5.80
CA LEU A 131 -2.24 -9.25 7.08
C LEU A 131 -3.26 -9.69 8.14
N ALA A 132 -4.49 -9.18 8.06
CA ALA A 132 -5.58 -9.56 8.97
C ALA A 132 -5.92 -11.06 8.90
N ARG A 133 -5.58 -11.74 7.79
CA ARG A 133 -5.75 -13.19 7.61
C ARG A 133 -4.67 -13.99 8.35
N TRP A 134 -3.50 -13.38 8.63
CA TRP A 134 -2.36 -14.01 9.29
C TRP A 134 -2.31 -13.80 10.80
N PHE A 135 -2.78 -12.64 11.27
CA PHE A 135 -2.70 -12.25 12.67
C PHE A 135 -4.08 -12.00 13.28
N ARG A 136 -4.35 -12.66 14.39
CA ARG A 136 -5.52 -12.40 15.25
C ARG A 136 -5.11 -11.69 16.53
N ARG A 137 -4.13 -12.24 17.27
CA ARG A 137 -3.70 -11.73 18.57
C ARG A 137 -2.85 -10.45 18.44
N ARG A 138 -1.91 -10.42 17.49
CA ARG A 138 -0.97 -9.30 17.30
C ARG A 138 -1.30 -8.43 16.09
N ARG A 139 -2.56 -8.42 15.67
CA ARG A 139 -3.02 -7.71 14.46
C ARG A 139 -2.67 -6.21 14.51
N ALA A 140 -2.94 -5.52 15.64
CA ALA A 140 -2.66 -4.10 15.78
C ALA A 140 -1.17 -3.76 15.63
N THR A 141 -0.29 -4.55 16.26
CA THR A 141 1.17 -4.37 16.15
C THR A 141 1.63 -4.55 14.71
N ALA A 142 1.17 -5.61 14.04
CA ALA A 142 1.55 -5.91 12.67
C ALA A 142 1.07 -4.83 11.67
N MET A 143 -0.15 -4.32 11.84
CA MET A 143 -0.67 -3.21 11.04
C MET A 143 0.08 -1.90 11.32
N GLY A 144 0.41 -1.63 12.60
CA GLY A 144 1.21 -0.46 12.99
C GLY A 144 2.60 -0.46 12.35
N MET A 145 3.23 -1.63 12.19
CA MET A 145 4.53 -1.73 11.52
C MET A 145 4.44 -1.38 10.03
N ILE A 146 3.38 -1.78 9.32
CA ILE A 146 3.18 -1.38 7.92
C ILE A 146 2.97 0.13 7.82
N ALA A 147 2.18 0.71 8.70
CA ALA A 147 1.95 2.17 8.74
C ALA A 147 3.25 2.93 9.05
N ALA A 148 4.07 2.43 9.98
CA ALA A 148 5.40 2.98 10.26
C ALA A 148 6.31 2.92 9.02
N GLY A 149 6.27 1.81 8.27
CA GLY A 149 6.99 1.68 7.00
C GLY A 149 6.60 2.76 5.98
N ALA A 150 5.30 3.03 5.82
CA ALA A 150 4.81 4.07 4.94
C ALA A 150 5.32 5.47 5.35
N SER A 151 5.32 5.79 6.65
CA SER A 151 5.85 7.06 7.17
C SER A 151 7.37 7.18 6.99
N MET A 152 8.11 6.09 7.26
CA MET A 152 9.56 6.03 7.01
C MET A 152 9.89 6.21 5.53
N GLY A 153 9.00 5.81 4.63
CA GLY A 153 9.17 5.99 3.18
C GLY A 153 9.35 7.46 2.80
N GLY A 154 8.50 8.34 3.31
CA GLY A 154 8.67 9.79 3.10
C GLY A 154 9.99 10.32 3.66
N MET A 155 10.38 9.85 4.85
CA MET A 155 11.60 10.29 5.51
C MET A 155 12.89 9.83 4.80
N LEU A 156 12.91 8.64 4.21
CA LEU A 156 14.11 8.06 3.60
C LEU A 156 14.18 8.26 2.08
N ILE A 157 13.07 8.01 1.38
CA ILE A 157 13.06 8.01 -0.09
C ILE A 157 13.05 9.44 -0.64
N VAL A 158 12.41 10.41 0.02
CA VAL A 158 12.38 11.79 -0.47
C VAL A 158 13.76 12.44 -0.46
N PRO A 159 14.55 12.39 0.64
CA PRO A 159 15.94 12.88 0.62
C PRO A 159 16.82 12.10 -0.37
N PHE A 160 16.61 10.78 -0.49
CA PHE A 160 17.34 9.98 -1.47
C PHE A 160 17.03 10.41 -2.91
N ALA A 161 15.76 10.65 -3.24
CA ALA A 161 15.36 11.19 -4.54
C ALA A 161 15.95 12.58 -4.81
N MET A 162 15.99 13.44 -3.77
CA MET A 162 16.58 14.77 -3.88
C MET A 162 18.10 14.70 -4.12
N TYR A 163 18.79 13.80 -3.43
CA TYR A 163 20.22 13.56 -3.67
C TYR A 163 20.49 13.09 -5.10
N LEU A 164 19.71 12.11 -5.59
CA LEU A 164 19.83 11.63 -6.96
C LEU A 164 19.54 12.72 -7.99
N LEU A 165 18.54 13.56 -7.74
CA LEU A 165 18.18 14.67 -8.60
C LEU A 165 19.32 15.69 -8.74
N GLN A 166 20.01 16.00 -7.63
CA GLN A 166 21.16 16.92 -7.64
C GLN A 166 22.39 16.31 -8.30
N ALA A 167 22.59 14.99 -8.17
CA ALA A 167 23.73 14.28 -8.74
C ALA A 167 23.57 13.95 -10.22
N THR A 168 22.31 13.86 -10.71
CA THR A 168 22.01 13.44 -12.08
C THR A 168 20.98 14.36 -12.73
N ASN A 169 19.82 13.82 -13.08
CA ASN A 169 18.68 14.56 -13.58
C ASN A 169 17.36 13.87 -13.17
N TRP A 170 16.23 14.55 -13.34
CA TRP A 170 14.93 14.06 -12.93
C TRP A 170 14.51 12.77 -13.67
N ARG A 171 14.91 12.58 -14.93
CA ARG A 171 14.62 11.36 -15.71
C ARG A 171 15.28 10.13 -15.12
N ILE A 172 16.57 10.23 -14.80
CA ILE A 172 17.33 9.14 -14.16
C ILE A 172 16.77 8.85 -12.76
N THR A 173 16.37 9.88 -12.03
CA THR A 173 15.78 9.71 -10.70
C THR A 173 14.45 8.95 -10.76
N TRP A 174 13.58 9.21 -11.74
CA TRP A 174 12.36 8.40 -11.96
C TRP A 174 12.68 6.95 -12.29
N VAL A 175 13.65 6.71 -13.17
CA VAL A 175 14.10 5.36 -13.49
C VAL A 175 14.63 4.65 -12.25
N ALA A 176 15.46 5.30 -11.45
CA ALA A 176 16.03 4.72 -10.23
C ALA A 176 14.94 4.34 -9.22
N LEU A 177 13.93 5.22 -8.98
CA LEU A 177 12.80 4.92 -8.10
C LEU A 177 11.93 3.78 -8.65
N GLY A 178 11.66 3.76 -9.95
CA GLY A 178 10.91 2.68 -10.58
C GLY A 178 11.65 1.35 -10.53
N MET A 179 12.96 1.35 -10.78
CA MET A 179 13.82 0.16 -10.65
C MET A 179 13.91 -0.32 -9.20
N LEU A 180 13.94 0.58 -8.22
CA LEU A 180 13.88 0.21 -6.80
C LEU A 180 12.60 -0.59 -6.49
N ILE A 181 11.46 -0.19 -7.05
CA ILE A 181 10.20 -0.94 -6.90
C ILE A 181 10.30 -2.29 -7.62
N LEU A 182 10.72 -2.31 -8.89
CA LEU A 182 10.70 -3.52 -9.72
C LEU A 182 11.72 -4.56 -9.28
N VAL A 183 12.94 -4.14 -8.92
CA VAL A 183 14.06 -5.05 -8.62
C VAL A 183 14.06 -5.50 -7.17
N LEU A 184 13.59 -4.66 -6.24
CA LEU A 184 13.59 -5.02 -4.82
C LEU A 184 12.19 -5.37 -4.30
N ALA A 185 11.19 -4.52 -4.51
CA ALA A 185 9.88 -4.75 -3.92
C ALA A 185 9.12 -5.91 -4.58
N VAL A 186 9.18 -6.05 -5.92
CA VAL A 186 8.48 -7.11 -6.63
C VAL A 186 9.01 -8.50 -6.28
N PRO A 187 10.34 -8.80 -6.32
CA PRO A 187 10.85 -10.13 -5.95
C PRO A 187 10.57 -10.46 -4.48
N LEU A 188 10.74 -9.49 -3.56
CA LEU A 188 10.42 -9.69 -2.15
C LEU A 188 8.93 -10.05 -1.97
N ALA A 189 8.04 -9.31 -2.65
CA ALA A 189 6.62 -9.62 -2.61
C ALA A 189 6.33 -11.02 -3.19
N PHE A 190 6.95 -11.39 -4.30
CA PHE A 190 6.74 -12.67 -4.95
C PHE A 190 7.17 -13.86 -4.07
N ILE A 191 8.30 -13.71 -3.36
CA ILE A 191 8.88 -14.77 -2.52
C ILE A 191 8.11 -14.89 -1.19
N PHE A 192 7.90 -13.79 -0.48
CA PHE A 192 7.45 -13.81 0.90
C PHE A 192 5.94 -13.61 1.07
N VAL A 193 5.27 -12.85 0.18
CA VAL A 193 3.83 -12.60 0.34
C VAL A 193 3.04 -13.86 -0.03
N ARG A 194 2.30 -14.40 0.94
CA ARG A 194 1.37 -15.53 0.78
C ARG A 194 -0.01 -15.10 1.22
N GLU A 195 -1.03 -15.71 0.61
CA GLU A 195 -2.43 -15.31 0.84
C GLU A 195 -2.96 -15.83 2.18
N PHE A 196 -2.77 -17.11 2.44
CA PHE A 196 -3.28 -17.77 3.63
C PHE A 196 -2.18 -18.50 4.38
N PRO A 197 -2.28 -18.58 5.74
CA PRO A 197 -1.40 -19.44 6.54
C PRO A 197 -1.50 -20.92 6.15
N SER A 198 -2.69 -21.35 5.74
CA SER A 198 -2.96 -22.73 5.28
C SER A 198 -2.13 -23.15 4.08
N ASP A 199 -1.73 -22.21 3.20
CA ASP A 199 -0.88 -22.49 2.03
C ASP A 199 0.51 -23.04 2.42
N LEU A 200 0.92 -22.80 3.66
CA LEU A 200 2.18 -23.28 4.26
C LEU A 200 1.94 -24.32 5.38
N GLY A 201 0.71 -24.80 5.54
CA GLY A 201 0.34 -25.71 6.64
C GLY A 201 0.44 -25.05 8.03
N LEU A 202 0.43 -23.71 8.10
CA LEU A 202 0.49 -22.95 9.33
C LEU A 202 -0.92 -22.53 9.77
N ARG A 203 -1.07 -22.27 11.08
CA ARG A 203 -2.29 -21.67 11.65
C ARG A 203 -2.08 -20.18 11.86
N SER A 204 -3.18 -19.42 11.92
CA SER A 204 -3.13 -18.00 12.25
C SER A 204 -2.58 -17.79 13.67
N ASP A 205 -1.93 -16.63 13.92
CA ASP A 205 -1.42 -16.29 15.25
C ASP A 205 -2.58 -16.20 16.25
N GLY A 206 -2.64 -17.16 17.20
CA GLY A 206 -3.68 -17.27 18.21
C GLY A 206 -4.65 -18.46 18.08
N ASP A 207 -4.56 -19.26 17.02
CA ASP A 207 -5.43 -20.46 16.85
C ASP A 207 -4.98 -21.68 17.68
N GLY A 208 -4.01 -21.55 18.58
CA GLY A 208 -3.41 -22.67 19.33
C GLY A 208 -3.67 -22.67 20.85
N GLU A 209 -4.24 -21.64 21.42
CA GLU A 209 -4.62 -21.64 22.84
C GLU A 209 -6.10 -21.97 23.00
N PRO A 210 -6.47 -22.93 23.89
CA PRO A 210 -7.87 -23.10 24.26
C PRO A 210 -8.30 -21.82 24.95
N SER A 211 -9.00 -20.97 24.21
CA SER A 211 -9.63 -19.79 24.75
C SER A 211 -10.73 -20.25 25.71
N ASN A 212 -10.43 -20.27 27.02
CA ASN A 212 -11.45 -20.21 28.08
C ASN A 212 -12.13 -18.83 28.13
N ALA A 213 -11.79 -17.93 27.22
CA ALA A 213 -12.62 -16.77 26.94
C ALA A 213 -13.85 -17.28 26.19
N VAL A 214 -15.01 -17.21 26.84
CA VAL A 214 -16.33 -17.31 26.24
C VAL A 214 -16.22 -16.68 24.85
N VAL A 215 -16.30 -17.49 23.79
CA VAL A 215 -16.45 -16.98 22.43
C VAL A 215 -17.64 -16.07 22.50
N PRO A 216 -17.49 -14.74 22.38
CA PRO A 216 -18.67 -13.91 22.28
C PRO A 216 -19.39 -14.48 21.05
N GLN A 217 -20.60 -15.03 21.24
CA GLN A 217 -21.51 -15.31 20.14
C GLN A 217 -21.29 -14.15 19.17
N GLN A 218 -21.07 -14.47 17.89
CA GLN A 218 -20.95 -13.47 16.84
C GLN A 218 -22.20 -12.59 16.92
N VAL A 219 -22.14 -11.61 17.82
CA VAL A 219 -23.05 -10.48 17.75
C VAL A 219 -22.68 -9.89 16.41
N LYS A 220 -23.57 -9.99 15.42
CA LYS A 220 -23.44 -9.32 14.13
C LYS A 220 -22.92 -7.93 14.45
N ALA A 221 -21.70 -7.63 14.05
CA ALA A 221 -21.15 -6.30 14.30
C ALA A 221 -22.12 -5.30 13.66
N PRO A 222 -22.44 -4.17 14.32
CA PRO A 222 -23.41 -3.21 13.80
C PRO A 222 -23.04 -2.65 12.42
N LEU A 223 -21.89 -3.06 11.87
CA LEU A 223 -21.36 -2.70 10.56
C LEU A 223 -21.42 -3.86 9.54
N GLU A 224 -21.95 -5.05 9.89
CA GLU A 224 -22.16 -6.14 8.93
C GLU A 224 -23.37 -5.81 8.05
N ALA A 225 -23.10 -5.27 6.87
CA ALA A 225 -24.09 -5.03 5.83
C ALA A 225 -23.96 -6.13 4.76
N ASP A 226 -25.06 -6.87 4.54
CA ASP A 226 -25.11 -7.93 3.52
C ASP A 226 -25.16 -7.36 2.09
N THR A 227 -25.53 -6.09 1.94
CA THR A 227 -25.64 -5.40 0.65
C THR A 227 -25.06 -3.99 0.69
N TRP A 228 -24.52 -3.55 -0.45
CA TRP A 228 -23.94 -2.21 -0.58
C TRP A 228 -24.93 -1.08 -0.24
N SER A 229 -26.20 -1.25 -0.58
CA SER A 229 -27.24 -0.26 -0.28
C SER A 229 -27.44 -0.10 1.24
N GLN A 230 -27.39 -1.19 2.01
CA GLN A 230 -27.48 -1.14 3.48
C GLN A 230 -26.24 -0.48 4.07
N ALA A 231 -25.05 -0.72 3.49
CA ALA A 231 -23.81 -0.08 3.93
C ALA A 231 -23.89 1.44 3.77
N PHE A 232 -24.32 1.93 2.60
CA PHE A 232 -24.45 3.36 2.34
C PHE A 232 -25.55 4.05 3.17
N LEU A 233 -26.57 3.32 3.60
CA LEU A 233 -27.64 3.86 4.47
C LEU A 233 -27.29 3.82 5.95
N SER A 234 -26.19 3.16 6.35
CA SER A 234 -25.82 3.03 7.73
C SER A 234 -25.14 4.29 8.27
N LEU A 235 -25.67 4.84 9.37
CA LEU A 235 -25.13 6.02 10.06
C LEU A 235 -23.65 5.87 10.46
N PRO A 236 -23.16 4.71 10.96
CA PRO A 236 -21.78 4.52 11.35
C PRO A 236 -20.78 4.69 10.19
N ILE A 237 -21.13 4.29 8.96
CA ILE A 237 -20.26 4.45 7.79
C ILE A 237 -20.09 5.93 7.45
N TRP A 238 -21.16 6.73 7.52
CA TRP A 238 -21.07 8.16 7.30
C TRP A 238 -20.28 8.89 8.39
N GLN A 239 -20.44 8.51 9.64
CA GLN A 239 -19.65 9.06 10.76
C GLN A 239 -18.16 8.79 10.58
N LEU A 240 -17.77 7.55 10.21
CA LEU A 240 -16.38 7.19 9.92
C LEU A 240 -15.85 7.93 8.69
N SER A 241 -16.64 8.03 7.62
CA SER A 241 -16.24 8.71 6.39
C SER A 241 -16.00 10.21 6.62
N ILE A 242 -16.88 10.88 7.35
CA ILE A 242 -16.74 12.30 7.69
C ILE A 242 -15.54 12.52 8.61
N SER A 243 -15.38 11.67 9.63
CA SER A 243 -14.23 11.75 10.53
C SER A 243 -12.90 11.57 9.78
N TYR A 244 -12.84 10.63 8.83
CA TYR A 244 -11.64 10.39 8.02
C TYR A 244 -11.39 11.54 7.03
N MET A 245 -12.45 12.13 6.47
CA MET A 245 -12.35 13.30 5.59
C MET A 245 -11.79 14.52 6.33
N ILE A 246 -12.26 14.79 7.55
CA ILE A 246 -11.76 15.88 8.40
C ILE A 246 -10.30 15.64 8.76
N CYS A 247 -9.94 14.41 9.17
CA CYS A 247 -8.56 14.06 9.47
C CYS A 247 -7.64 14.22 8.24
N GLY A 248 -8.10 13.80 7.07
CA GLY A 248 -7.35 13.96 5.82
C GLY A 248 -7.15 15.42 5.41
N SER A 249 -8.16 16.28 5.62
CA SER A 249 -8.06 17.71 5.29
C SER A 249 -7.13 18.51 6.22
N THR A 250 -6.87 18.00 7.43
CA THR A 250 -5.96 18.65 8.40
C THR A 250 -4.51 18.18 8.25
N THR A 251 -4.25 17.11 7.50
CA THR A 251 -2.91 16.54 7.28
C THR A 251 -2.29 16.94 5.94
N LEU A 252 -3.01 17.64 5.09
CA LEU A 252 -2.55 18.24 3.84
C LEU A 252 -2.19 19.73 4.05
#